data_8cae07fa734ff05c3731d67b72ee4ed7
#
_entry.id   8cae07fa734ff05c3731d67b72ee4ed7
#
_cell.length_a   1.000
_cell.length_b   1.000
_cell.length_c   1.000
_cell.angle_alpha   90.00
_cell.angle_beta   90.00
_cell.angle_gamma   90.00
#
_symmetry.space_group_name_H-M   'P 1'
#
loop_
_entity.id
_entity.type
_entity.pdbx_description
1 polymer ?
#
loop_
_entity_poly.entity_id
_entity_poly.type
_entity_poly.pdbx_seq_one_letter_code
_entity_poly.pdbx_strand_id
1 'polypeptide(L)'
;MESEDIKKLVPQRYPFLMIDRVIEASPEKVVAIKNVTVNESYFSGHFPEQKVMPGVLMIEAMAQTGIILYKQKFANDNLLYLASVKSRFFNPVFPGDQLNIKVVPVKMMSKMGIFKAEIKVGEKKIAEAEIAFGSQDAKNI
;
A
#
# COMPACT_ATOMS: atom_id res chain seq x y z
N MET A 1 -7.33 10.52 6.89
CA MET A 1 -8.38 10.13 5.95
C MET A 1 -9.03 8.85 6.40
N GLU A 2 -10.31 8.86 6.47
CA GLU A 2 -11.11 7.68 6.76
C GLU A 2 -11.45 6.93 5.46
N SER A 3 -12.10 5.77 5.58
CA SER A 3 -12.32 4.85 4.46
C SER A 3 -12.99 5.47 3.24
N GLU A 4 -13.96 6.34 3.43
CA GLU A 4 -14.66 6.94 2.29
C GLU A 4 -13.78 7.93 1.51
N ASP A 5 -12.86 8.61 2.20
CA ASP A 5 -11.88 9.50 1.54
C ASP A 5 -10.84 8.68 0.78
N ILE A 6 -10.41 7.57 1.37
CA ILE A 6 -9.46 6.67 0.75
C ILE A 6 -10.02 6.10 -0.56
N LYS A 7 -11.30 5.71 -0.56
CA LYS A 7 -11.97 5.18 -1.75
C LYS A 7 -12.06 6.17 -2.90
N LYS A 8 -11.97 7.47 -2.63
CA LYS A 8 -11.94 8.49 -3.67
C LYS A 8 -10.59 8.55 -4.39
N LEU A 9 -9.53 8.09 -3.73
CA LEU A 9 -8.17 8.16 -4.25
C LEU A 9 -7.67 6.82 -4.78
N VAL A 10 -8.07 5.71 -4.14
CA VAL A 10 -7.60 4.37 -4.42
C VAL A 10 -8.73 3.58 -5.08
N PRO A 11 -8.51 3.02 -6.29
CA PRO A 11 -9.57 2.32 -7.03
C PRO A 11 -9.88 0.92 -6.51
N GLN A 12 -8.94 0.31 -5.78
CA GLN A 12 -9.13 -1.04 -5.27
C GLN A 12 -10.29 -1.10 -4.28
N ARG A 13 -11.00 -2.23 -4.24
CA ARG A 13 -12.14 -2.48 -3.36
C ARG A 13 -12.00 -3.86 -2.73
N TYR A 14 -12.89 -4.18 -1.79
CA TYR A 14 -12.93 -5.50 -1.16
C TYR A 14 -12.89 -6.61 -2.22
N PRO A 15 -12.09 -7.65 -2.08
CA PRO A 15 -11.22 -7.92 -0.91
C PRO A 15 -9.79 -7.40 -1.08
N PHE A 16 -9.53 -6.52 -2.02
CA PHE A 16 -8.18 -6.09 -2.40
C PHE A 16 -7.78 -4.71 -1.87
N LEU A 17 -8.64 -4.02 -1.15
CA LEU A 17 -8.31 -2.75 -0.51
C LEU A 17 -7.51 -3.04 0.76
N MET A 18 -6.25 -2.55 0.81
CA MET A 18 -5.29 -2.87 1.87
C MET A 18 -4.98 -1.70 2.78
N ILE A 19 -5.83 -0.68 2.84
CA ILE A 19 -5.64 0.50 3.68
C ILE A 19 -6.92 0.76 4.44
N ASP A 20 -6.82 0.86 5.77
CA ASP A 20 -7.97 1.13 6.63
C ASP A 20 -8.06 2.60 7.02
N ARG A 21 -6.92 3.28 7.16
CA ARG A 21 -6.87 4.69 7.55
C ARG A 21 -5.59 5.33 7.06
N VAL A 22 -5.63 6.62 6.75
CA VAL A 22 -4.45 7.42 6.48
C VAL A 22 -4.32 8.45 7.61
N ILE A 23 -3.20 8.42 8.31
CA ILE A 23 -2.97 9.30 9.47
C ILE A 23 -2.13 10.53 9.13
N GLU A 24 -1.43 10.52 8.01
CA GLU A 24 -0.66 11.66 7.52
C GLU A 24 -0.62 11.60 5.99
N ALA A 25 -0.89 12.71 5.33
CA ALA A 25 -0.83 12.79 3.87
C ALA A 25 -0.34 14.16 3.43
N SER A 26 0.73 14.15 2.63
CA SER A 26 1.29 15.34 1.98
C SER A 26 2.03 14.88 0.73
N PRO A 27 2.44 15.80 -0.16
CA PRO A 27 3.27 15.44 -1.30
C PRO A 27 4.62 14.82 -0.93
N GLU A 28 5.09 15.02 0.32
CA GLU A 28 6.38 14.52 0.78
C GLU A 28 6.31 13.21 1.54
N LYS A 29 5.12 12.85 2.06
CA LYS A 29 4.99 11.64 2.88
C LYS A 29 3.53 11.27 3.08
N VAL A 30 3.25 9.97 3.00
CA VAL A 30 1.96 9.41 3.43
C VAL A 30 2.23 8.30 4.44
N VAL A 31 1.44 8.29 5.51
CA VAL A 31 1.45 7.23 6.51
C VAL A 31 0.05 6.66 6.61
N ALA A 32 -0.07 5.36 6.39
CA ALA A 32 -1.34 4.65 6.39
C ALA A 32 -1.33 3.49 7.37
N ILE A 33 -2.52 3.02 7.71
CA ILE A 33 -2.71 1.89 8.61
C ILE A 33 -3.49 0.80 7.90
N LYS A 34 -3.03 -0.44 8.05
CA LYS A 34 -3.75 -1.65 7.68
C LYS A 34 -3.90 -2.51 8.93
N ASN A 35 -5.14 -2.79 9.32
CA ASN A 35 -5.43 -3.74 10.41
C ASN A 35 -5.50 -5.14 9.82
N VAL A 36 -4.67 -6.04 10.34
CA VAL A 36 -4.64 -7.42 9.89
C VAL A 36 -5.51 -8.24 10.83
N THR A 37 -6.68 -8.68 10.34
CA THR A 37 -7.63 -9.42 11.17
C THR A 37 -7.61 -10.90 10.79
N VAL A 38 -8.04 -11.77 11.74
CA VAL A 38 -8.19 -13.20 11.47
C VAL A 38 -9.26 -13.46 10.39
N ASN A 39 -10.11 -12.49 10.14
CA ASN A 39 -11.22 -12.57 9.18
C ASN A 39 -10.82 -12.22 7.75
N GLU A 40 -9.53 -12.03 7.48
CA GLU A 40 -9.04 -11.84 6.11
C GLU A 40 -9.18 -13.13 5.31
N SER A 41 -9.77 -13.03 4.12
CA SER A 41 -10.08 -14.22 3.31
C SER A 41 -8.84 -15.03 2.91
N TYR A 42 -7.69 -14.36 2.72
CA TYR A 42 -6.46 -15.04 2.31
C TYR A 42 -5.89 -15.98 3.38
N PHE A 43 -6.26 -15.82 4.65
CA PHE A 43 -5.77 -16.71 5.69
C PHE A 43 -6.31 -18.14 5.58
N SER A 44 -7.36 -18.35 4.82
CA SER A 44 -7.87 -19.70 4.54
C SER A 44 -6.87 -20.54 3.76
N GLY A 45 -6.01 -19.89 2.98
CA GLY A 45 -5.03 -20.57 2.13
C GLY A 45 -3.57 -20.32 2.50
N HIS A 46 -3.28 -19.32 3.35
CA HIS A 46 -1.89 -18.89 3.58
C HIS A 46 -1.60 -18.64 5.07
N PHE A 47 -1.56 -19.62 5.94
CA PHE A 47 -1.78 -21.06 5.70
C PHE A 47 -2.85 -21.55 6.68
N PRO A 48 -3.60 -22.63 6.38
CA PRO A 48 -4.73 -23.04 7.24
C PRO A 48 -4.37 -23.25 8.71
N GLU A 49 -3.19 -23.79 9.01
CA GLU A 49 -2.75 -24.06 10.38
C GLU A 49 -1.86 -22.98 10.96
N GLN A 50 -1.27 -22.12 10.11
CA GLN A 50 -0.39 -21.03 10.53
C GLN A 50 -0.69 -19.82 9.65
N LYS A 51 -1.48 -18.89 10.18
CA LYS A 51 -1.91 -17.71 9.42
C LYS A 51 -0.81 -16.67 9.38
N VAL A 52 -0.33 -16.39 8.17
CA VAL A 52 0.69 -15.37 7.90
C VAL A 52 0.23 -14.53 6.72
N MET A 53 0.32 -13.22 6.85
CA MET A 53 -0.03 -12.34 5.73
C MET A 53 0.95 -12.55 4.57
N PRO A 54 0.47 -12.80 3.35
CA PRO A 54 1.36 -12.95 2.19
C PRO A 54 2.21 -11.70 1.94
N GLY A 55 3.51 -11.91 1.68
CA GLY A 55 4.43 -10.80 1.37
C GLY A 55 3.97 -9.99 0.16
N VAL A 56 3.39 -10.65 -0.85
CA VAL A 56 2.88 -9.95 -2.05
C VAL A 56 1.74 -9.00 -1.71
N LEU A 57 0.95 -9.28 -0.67
CA LEU A 57 -0.11 -8.38 -0.22
C LEU A 57 0.45 -7.22 0.60
N MET A 58 1.59 -7.40 1.27
CA MET A 58 2.32 -6.29 1.89
C MET A 58 2.82 -5.32 0.83
N ILE A 59 3.31 -5.84 -0.29
CA ILE A 59 3.70 -5.02 -1.44
C ILE A 59 2.48 -4.24 -1.95
N GLU A 60 1.33 -4.91 -2.06
CA GLU A 60 0.10 -4.25 -2.50
C GLU A 60 -0.30 -3.12 -1.54
N ALA A 61 -0.21 -3.33 -0.23
CA ALA A 61 -0.50 -2.30 0.76
C ALA A 61 0.43 -1.09 0.61
N MET A 62 1.73 -1.32 0.38
CA MET A 62 2.69 -0.26 0.11
C MET A 62 2.38 0.47 -1.20
N ALA A 63 1.99 -0.27 -2.25
CA ALA A 63 1.65 0.30 -3.54
C ALA A 63 0.39 1.18 -3.45
N GLN A 64 -0.64 0.74 -2.74
CA GLN A 64 -1.85 1.53 -2.54
C GLN A 64 -1.58 2.81 -1.75
N THR A 65 -0.70 2.74 -0.77
CA THR A 65 -0.26 3.93 -0.04
C THR A 65 0.48 4.89 -0.98
N GLY A 66 1.26 4.34 -1.91
CA GLY A 66 1.91 5.12 -2.96
C GLY A 66 0.95 5.80 -3.91
N ILE A 67 -0.22 5.19 -4.20
CA ILE A 67 -1.27 5.83 -4.98
C ILE A 67 -1.74 7.11 -4.27
N ILE A 68 -1.93 7.04 -2.97
CA ILE A 68 -2.35 8.19 -2.18
C ILE A 68 -1.27 9.29 -2.25
N LEU A 69 0.00 8.91 -2.14
CA LEU A 69 1.12 9.84 -2.29
C LEU A 69 1.07 10.56 -3.65
N TYR A 70 0.87 9.80 -4.73
CA TYR A 70 0.75 10.37 -6.07
C TYR A 70 -0.40 11.37 -6.14
N LYS A 71 -1.55 11.04 -5.57
CA LYS A 71 -2.74 11.89 -5.60
C LYS A 71 -2.61 13.15 -4.74
N GLN A 72 -1.60 13.22 -3.87
CA GLN A 72 -1.30 14.48 -3.16
C GLN A 72 -0.70 15.53 -4.09
N LYS A 73 -0.09 15.11 -5.19
CA LYS A 73 0.56 16.00 -6.15
C LYS A 73 -0.24 16.16 -7.44
N PHE A 74 -0.90 15.10 -7.90
CA PHE A 74 -1.60 15.08 -9.18
C PHE A 74 -3.08 14.76 -8.98
N ALA A 75 -3.94 15.75 -9.30
CA ALA A 75 -5.39 15.60 -9.22
C ALA A 75 -5.93 15.16 -10.58
N ASN A 76 -5.82 13.87 -10.87
CA ASN A 76 -6.34 13.28 -12.11
C ASN A 76 -6.96 11.92 -11.83
N ASP A 77 -7.60 11.32 -12.84
CA ASP A 77 -8.25 10.01 -12.74
C ASP A 77 -7.38 8.88 -13.28
N ASN A 78 -6.07 9.10 -13.39
CA ASN A 78 -5.17 8.09 -13.90
C ASN A 78 -5.14 6.86 -12.99
N LEU A 79 -5.05 5.69 -13.62
CA LEU A 79 -4.74 4.45 -12.93
C LEU A 79 -3.24 4.29 -12.85
N LEU A 80 -2.75 3.89 -11.68
CA LEU A 80 -1.35 3.57 -11.47
C LEU A 80 -1.18 2.06 -11.50
N TYR A 81 -0.12 1.62 -12.18
CA TYR A 81 0.22 0.21 -12.26
C TYR A 81 1.70 0.02 -11.89
N LEU A 82 2.00 -1.13 -11.30
CA LEU A 82 3.37 -1.46 -10.93
C LEU A 82 4.23 -1.65 -12.17
N ALA A 83 5.39 -1.00 -12.20
CA ALA A 83 6.38 -1.19 -13.24
C ALA A 83 7.54 -2.06 -12.73
N SER A 84 8.00 -1.82 -11.51
CA SER A 84 9.02 -2.66 -10.88
C SER A 84 8.92 -2.55 -9.36
N VAL A 85 9.34 -3.60 -8.68
CA VAL A 85 9.38 -3.66 -7.22
C VAL A 85 10.66 -4.33 -6.78
N LYS A 86 11.36 -3.69 -5.84
CA LYS A 86 12.46 -4.29 -5.12
C LYS A 86 12.09 -4.24 -3.65
N SER A 87 11.91 -5.41 -3.04
CA SER A 87 11.40 -5.49 -1.66
C SER A 87 12.21 -6.46 -0.82
N ARG A 88 12.23 -6.19 0.48
CA ARG A 88 12.81 -7.07 1.50
C ARG A 88 11.79 -7.25 2.62
N PHE A 89 11.73 -8.48 3.14
CA PHE A 89 10.85 -8.85 4.24
C PHE A 89 11.70 -9.32 5.41
N PHE A 90 11.48 -8.74 6.59
CA PHE A 90 12.32 -9.01 7.76
C PHE A 90 11.60 -9.83 8.81
N ASN A 91 10.29 -9.68 8.92
CA ASN A 91 9.48 -10.36 9.94
C ASN A 91 8.10 -10.69 9.38
N PRO A 92 7.52 -11.82 9.83
CA PRO A 92 6.16 -12.18 9.43
C PRO A 92 5.11 -11.30 10.08
N VAL A 93 3.93 -11.25 9.46
CA VAL A 93 2.75 -10.54 9.97
C VAL A 93 1.66 -11.56 10.26
N PHE A 94 1.05 -11.43 11.44
CA PHE A 94 0.03 -12.34 11.95
C PHE A 94 -1.30 -11.62 12.17
N PRO A 95 -2.42 -12.36 12.22
CA PRO A 95 -3.68 -11.77 12.65
C PRO A 95 -3.54 -11.07 14.00
N GLY A 96 -4.08 -9.85 14.08
CA GLY A 96 -3.98 -8.99 15.26
C GLY A 96 -2.95 -7.89 15.11
N ASP A 97 -2.05 -8.01 14.14
CA ASP A 97 -1.05 -6.96 13.89
C ASP A 97 -1.69 -5.76 13.20
N GLN A 98 -1.20 -4.58 13.53
CA GLN A 98 -1.54 -3.36 12.82
C GLN A 98 -0.30 -2.88 12.06
N LEU A 99 -0.41 -2.80 10.74
CA LEU A 99 0.66 -2.31 9.90
C LEU A 99 0.66 -0.79 9.87
N ASN A 100 1.82 -0.20 10.14
CA ASN A 100 2.09 1.21 9.89
C ASN A 100 2.89 1.28 8.59
N ILE A 101 2.32 1.90 7.55
CA ILE A 101 2.88 1.94 6.21
C ILE A 101 3.29 3.36 5.89
N LYS A 102 4.57 3.59 5.68
CA LYS A 102 5.09 4.92 5.34
C LYS A 102 5.67 4.91 3.94
N VAL A 103 5.29 5.89 3.11
CA VAL A 103 5.85 6.07 1.77
C VAL A 103 6.37 7.49 1.60
N VAL A 104 7.50 7.60 0.91
CA VAL A 104 8.13 8.88 0.57
C VAL A 104 8.54 8.88 -0.89
N PRO A 105 8.45 10.01 -1.61
CA PRO A 105 8.81 10.04 -3.01
C PRO A 105 10.33 10.01 -3.20
N VAL A 106 10.76 9.33 -4.26
CA VAL A 106 12.12 9.46 -4.81
C VAL A 106 12.04 10.32 -6.06
N LYS A 107 11.10 10.00 -6.95
CA LYS A 107 10.85 10.77 -8.17
C LYS A 107 9.36 10.62 -8.48
N MET A 108 8.64 11.74 -8.51
CA MET A 108 7.19 11.71 -8.69
C MET A 108 6.81 12.61 -9.85
N MET A 109 6.44 12.01 -10.98
CA MET A 109 5.99 12.68 -12.18
C MET A 109 4.58 12.22 -12.54
N SER A 110 3.90 12.95 -13.41
CA SER A 110 2.51 12.65 -13.78
C SER A 110 2.36 11.27 -14.42
N LYS A 111 3.30 10.85 -15.26
CA LYS A 111 3.20 9.59 -16.02
C LYS A 111 3.99 8.44 -15.43
N MET A 112 4.87 8.72 -14.47
CA MET A 112 5.69 7.69 -13.85
C MET A 112 6.29 8.22 -12.56
N GLY A 113 6.72 7.32 -11.72
CA GLY A 113 7.43 7.71 -10.51
C GLY A 113 8.05 6.54 -9.79
N ILE A 114 8.82 6.88 -8.77
CA ILE A 114 9.48 5.93 -7.87
C ILE A 114 9.26 6.44 -6.45
N PHE A 115 8.88 5.55 -5.56
CA PHE A 115 8.79 5.88 -4.15
C PHE A 115 9.39 4.75 -3.30
N LYS A 116 9.78 5.11 -2.08
CA LYS A 116 10.24 4.16 -1.06
C LYS A 116 9.16 3.96 -0.04
N ALA A 117 9.02 2.73 0.43
CA ALA A 117 8.02 2.36 1.41
C ALA A 117 8.61 1.49 2.50
N GLU A 118 8.05 1.56 3.69
CA GLU A 118 8.34 0.63 4.76
C GLU A 118 7.08 0.30 5.54
N ILE A 119 7.07 -0.91 6.12
CA ILE A 119 6.01 -1.37 7.01
C ILE A 119 6.63 -1.70 8.36
N LYS A 120 5.98 -1.22 9.42
CA LYS A 120 6.31 -1.57 10.81
C LYS A 120 5.08 -2.06 11.55
N VAL A 121 5.30 -2.94 12.51
CA VAL A 121 4.32 -3.29 13.54
C VAL A 121 4.94 -2.85 14.86
N GLY A 122 4.41 -1.76 15.43
CA GLY A 122 5.06 -1.10 16.57
C GLY A 122 6.46 -0.64 16.15
N GLU A 123 7.48 -1.04 16.91
CA GLU A 123 8.88 -0.72 16.59
C GLU A 123 9.53 -1.73 15.65
N LYS A 124 8.85 -2.83 15.34
CA LYS A 124 9.41 -3.93 14.58
C LYS A 124 9.29 -3.66 13.08
N LYS A 125 10.42 -3.66 12.39
CA LYS A 125 10.43 -3.50 10.93
C LYS A 125 9.97 -4.81 10.27
N ILE A 126 8.97 -4.71 9.44
CA ILE A 126 8.37 -5.86 8.74
C ILE A 126 8.90 -5.97 7.32
N ALA A 127 8.86 -4.89 6.56
CA ALA A 127 9.22 -4.89 5.15
C ALA A 127 9.67 -3.52 4.71
N GLU A 128 10.40 -3.48 3.61
CA GLU A 128 10.71 -2.24 2.89
C GLU A 128 10.65 -2.50 1.40
N ALA A 129 10.44 -1.47 0.61
CA ALA A 129 10.38 -1.59 -0.83
C ALA A 129 10.77 -0.29 -1.52
N GLU A 130 11.30 -0.45 -2.73
CA GLU A 130 11.37 0.63 -3.71
C GLU A 130 10.44 0.22 -4.85
N ILE A 131 9.47 1.07 -5.14
CA ILE A 131 8.41 0.76 -6.11
C ILE A 131 8.43 1.80 -7.20
N ALA A 132 8.52 1.34 -8.44
CA ALA A 132 8.33 2.18 -9.62
C ALA A 132 6.94 1.92 -10.19
N PHE A 133 6.27 2.96 -10.63
CA PHE A 133 4.95 2.86 -11.22
C PHE A 133 4.87 3.65 -12.53
N GLY A 134 3.94 3.21 -13.38
CA GLY A 134 3.46 3.99 -14.51
C GLY A 134 2.05 4.48 -14.21
N SER A 135 1.66 5.56 -14.85
CA SER A 135 0.34 6.16 -14.73
C SER A 135 -0.27 6.32 -16.11
N GLN A 136 -1.54 5.97 -16.24
CA GLN A 136 -2.24 6.02 -17.50
C GLN A 136 -3.67 6.50 -17.28
N ASP A 137 -4.16 7.34 -18.22
CA ASP A 137 -5.56 7.75 -18.21
C ASP A 137 -6.45 6.51 -18.28
N ALA A 138 -7.41 6.40 -17.38
CA ALA A 138 -8.32 5.26 -17.29
C ALA A 138 -9.07 4.98 -18.59
N LYS A 139 -9.30 6.02 -19.40
CA LYS A 139 -9.97 5.89 -20.71
C LYS A 139 -9.12 5.17 -21.75
N ASN A 140 -7.83 5.05 -21.53
CA ASN A 140 -6.88 4.45 -22.48
C ASN A 140 -6.43 3.05 -22.10
N ILE A 141 -7.07 2.47 -21.08
CA ILE A 141 -6.76 1.11 -20.60
C ILE A 141 -7.75 0.10 -21.16
#